data_f8a1dbd08e7bc02ddbb4c1c365bf4780
#
_entry.id   f8a1dbd08e7bc02ddbb4c1c365bf4780
#
_cell.length_a   1.000
_cell.length_b   1.000
_cell.length_c   1.000
_cell.angle_alpha   90.00
_cell.angle_beta   90.00
_cell.angle_gamma   90.00
#
_symmetry.space_group_name_H-M   'P 1'
#
loop_
_entity.id
_entity.type
_entity.pdbx_description
1 polymer ?
#
loop_
_entity_poly.entity_id
_entity_poly.type
_entity_poly.pdbx_seq_one_letter_code
_entity_poly.pdbx_strand_id
1 'polypeptide(L)'
;MKADAIKALDANESSAPAAEDGQSKPRIQSAVRTISILLAVADSPNGLKAKEIMEKLGLSRQVTYHLIHTMHGTGIIRKNDSNRYVLGLATVSIAEGFSRQLAPPEHLARRVRSIVAATGETAYAGGWVDGEIVALATARGESPVGAAQVPQGYSGYAHARAAGKLLLAMVDSATREAYLAKHPLDARTSRTITDLDELKNEFERIRSQGYSIDHEEFHEGLQCLAVPVEGLGGRFVLGISVPKQRFEVNFERYLGALLNVAKING
;
A
#
# COMPACT_ATOMS: atom_id res chain seq x y z
N MET A 1 -5.26 9.92 -5.08
CA MET A 1 -3.82 9.73 -5.40
C MET A 1 -3.58 9.04 -6.73
N LYS A 2 -3.97 7.77 -6.95
CA LYS A 2 -3.80 7.13 -8.27
C LYS A 2 -4.59 7.82 -9.40
N ALA A 3 -5.70 8.51 -9.09
CA ALA A 3 -6.49 9.25 -10.06
C ALA A 3 -5.81 10.57 -10.53
N ASP A 4 -4.99 11.20 -9.70
CA ASP A 4 -4.31 12.46 -10.06
C ASP A 4 -3.08 12.23 -10.94
N ALA A 5 -2.38 11.10 -10.77
CA ALA A 5 -1.31 10.67 -11.66
C ALA A 5 -1.83 10.41 -13.10
N ILE A 6 -3.10 10.07 -13.26
CA ILE A 6 -3.73 9.81 -14.54
C ILE A 6 -4.24 11.10 -15.19
N LYS A 7 -4.64 12.12 -14.42
CA LYS A 7 -4.96 13.46 -14.96
C LYS A 7 -3.76 14.13 -15.64
N ALA A 8 -2.55 13.88 -15.16
CA ALA A 8 -1.32 14.41 -15.74
C ALA A 8 -1.01 13.86 -17.14
N LEU A 9 -1.60 12.71 -17.52
CA LEU A 9 -1.38 12.09 -18.83
C LEU A 9 -2.26 12.67 -19.96
N ASP A 10 -3.40 13.31 -19.61
CA ASP A 10 -4.32 13.91 -20.60
C ASP A 10 -4.02 15.40 -20.93
N ALA A 11 -3.17 16.11 -20.17
CA ALA A 11 -3.00 17.55 -20.26
C ALA A 11 -1.91 18.04 -21.22
N ASN A 12 -1.21 17.16 -21.96
CA ASN A 12 -0.05 17.54 -22.76
C ASN A 12 -0.19 17.28 -24.26
N GLU A 13 -1.16 17.95 -24.91
CA GLU A 13 -1.19 18.17 -26.35
C GLU A 13 -0.88 19.63 -26.68
N SER A 14 0.33 20.11 -26.49
CA SER A 14 0.93 21.17 -27.35
C SER A 14 2.42 21.35 -27.03
N SER A 15 3.21 21.06 -28.05
CA SER A 15 4.54 21.60 -28.38
C SER A 15 5.65 21.68 -27.32
N ALA A 16 6.65 20.81 -27.43
CA ALA A 16 8.08 21.11 -27.56
C ALA A 16 8.97 19.91 -27.17
N PRO A 17 10.29 19.93 -27.44
CA PRO A 17 11.01 18.74 -27.91
C PRO A 17 11.57 17.84 -26.80
N ALA A 18 11.76 16.59 -27.19
CA ALA A 18 12.38 15.44 -26.53
C ALA A 18 13.29 15.71 -25.32
N ALA A 19 12.89 15.13 -24.18
CA ALA A 19 13.79 14.55 -23.20
C ALA A 19 13.33 13.10 -22.99
N GLU A 20 14.24 12.16 -23.22
CA GLU A 20 14.04 10.73 -23.11
C GLU A 20 13.85 10.36 -21.63
N ASP A 21 12.62 10.16 -21.23
CA ASP A 21 12.29 9.45 -19.99
C ASP A 21 11.43 8.24 -20.40
N GLY A 22 11.89 7.05 -20.09
CA GLY A 22 11.48 5.76 -20.70
C GLY A 22 10.08 5.25 -20.34
N GLN A 23 9.08 6.10 -20.16
CA GLN A 23 7.66 5.71 -20.09
C GLN A 23 6.97 6.03 -21.43
N SER A 24 6.77 5.00 -22.27
CA SER A 24 5.99 5.14 -23.49
C SER A 24 4.57 5.60 -23.16
N LYS A 25 4.13 6.74 -23.74
CA LYS A 25 2.75 7.22 -23.60
C LYS A 25 1.76 6.10 -23.98
N PRO A 26 0.70 5.88 -23.19
CA PRO A 26 -0.30 4.86 -23.53
C PRO A 26 -0.91 5.13 -24.90
N ARG A 27 -0.85 4.14 -25.79
CA ARG A 27 -1.30 4.29 -27.21
C ARG A 27 -2.81 4.28 -27.37
N ILE A 28 -3.56 3.71 -26.41
CA ILE A 28 -5.02 3.52 -26.50
C ILE A 28 -5.68 4.24 -25.32
N GLN A 29 -6.17 5.44 -25.57
CA GLN A 29 -6.82 6.32 -24.58
C GLN A 29 -8.05 5.66 -23.91
N SER A 30 -8.86 4.90 -24.66
CA SER A 30 -10.01 4.21 -24.08
C SER A 30 -9.63 3.15 -23.05
N ALA A 31 -8.50 2.46 -23.23
CA ALA A 31 -7.97 1.49 -22.26
C ALA A 31 -7.53 2.20 -20.97
N VAL A 32 -6.82 3.31 -21.09
CA VAL A 32 -6.42 4.13 -19.93
C VAL A 32 -7.64 4.58 -19.14
N ARG A 33 -8.63 5.17 -19.82
CA ARG A 33 -9.85 5.66 -19.18
C ARG A 33 -10.65 4.55 -18.51
N THR A 34 -10.71 3.36 -19.11
CA THR A 34 -11.37 2.18 -18.53
C THR A 34 -10.70 1.78 -17.21
N ILE A 35 -9.36 1.69 -17.19
CA ILE A 35 -8.58 1.37 -16.00
C ILE A 35 -8.76 2.48 -14.94
N SER A 36 -8.76 3.75 -15.34
CA SER A 36 -8.99 4.89 -14.43
C SER A 36 -10.35 4.81 -13.74
N ILE A 37 -11.41 4.45 -14.48
CA ILE A 37 -12.74 4.25 -13.90
C ILE A 37 -12.72 3.10 -12.90
N LEU A 38 -12.08 1.97 -13.24
CA LEU A 38 -12.00 0.80 -12.36
C LEU A 38 -11.31 1.16 -11.04
N LEU A 39 -10.18 1.84 -11.12
CA LEU A 39 -9.43 2.29 -9.93
C LEU A 39 -10.22 3.29 -9.10
N ALA A 40 -10.91 4.27 -9.74
CA ALA A 40 -11.72 5.24 -9.03
C ALA A 40 -12.91 4.59 -8.29
N VAL A 41 -13.52 3.55 -8.88
CA VAL A 41 -14.58 2.77 -8.24
C VAL A 41 -14.02 1.94 -7.09
N ALA A 42 -12.84 1.32 -7.26
CA ALA A 42 -12.18 0.53 -6.23
C ALA A 42 -11.79 1.37 -5.00
N ASP A 43 -11.34 2.61 -5.21
CA ASP A 43 -10.97 3.54 -4.14
C ASP A 43 -12.18 4.12 -3.36
N SER A 44 -13.41 3.90 -3.85
CA SER A 44 -14.61 4.43 -3.22
C SER A 44 -15.33 3.36 -2.39
N PRO A 45 -15.37 3.47 -1.05
CA PRO A 45 -16.00 2.48 -0.18
C PRO A 45 -17.48 2.22 -0.52
N ASN A 46 -18.19 3.24 -0.97
CA ASN A 46 -19.63 3.15 -1.30
C ASN A 46 -19.90 3.06 -2.81
N GLY A 47 -18.84 2.94 -3.64
CA GLY A 47 -18.94 3.05 -5.08
C GLY A 47 -19.23 4.47 -5.57
N LEU A 48 -19.38 4.66 -6.88
CA LEU A 48 -19.56 5.97 -7.53
C LEU A 48 -20.77 5.98 -8.46
N LYS A 49 -21.51 7.11 -8.51
CA LYS A 49 -22.48 7.38 -9.59
C LYS A 49 -21.74 7.80 -10.86
N ALA A 50 -22.36 7.60 -12.03
CA ALA A 50 -21.76 8.00 -13.31
C ALA A 50 -21.33 9.49 -13.33
N LYS A 51 -22.13 10.38 -12.73
CA LYS A 51 -21.81 11.81 -12.63
C LYS A 51 -20.53 12.06 -11.80
N GLU A 52 -20.36 11.36 -10.68
CA GLU A 52 -19.17 11.47 -9.83
C GLU A 52 -17.91 10.95 -10.55
N ILE A 53 -18.05 9.87 -11.37
CA ILE A 53 -16.96 9.36 -12.21
C ILE A 53 -16.55 10.40 -13.26
N MET A 54 -17.54 11.02 -13.94
CA MET A 54 -17.29 12.09 -14.92
C MET A 54 -16.51 13.26 -14.31
N GLU A 55 -16.98 13.77 -13.17
CA GLU A 55 -16.38 14.89 -12.46
C GLU A 55 -14.97 14.56 -11.96
N LYS A 56 -14.80 13.38 -11.35
CA LYS A 56 -13.52 12.93 -10.79
C LYS A 56 -12.44 12.75 -11.86
N LEU A 57 -12.82 12.26 -13.05
CA LEU A 57 -11.87 11.89 -14.11
C LEU A 57 -11.85 12.87 -15.30
N GLY A 58 -12.67 13.92 -15.29
CA GLY A 58 -12.75 14.89 -16.38
C GLY A 58 -13.30 14.30 -17.68
N LEU A 59 -14.11 13.23 -17.62
CA LEU A 59 -14.60 12.54 -18.82
C LEU A 59 -15.94 13.10 -19.31
N SER A 60 -16.14 13.13 -20.63
CA SER A 60 -17.44 13.49 -21.21
C SER A 60 -18.49 12.42 -20.87
N ARG A 61 -19.77 12.85 -20.86
CA ARG A 61 -20.91 11.95 -20.58
C ARG A 61 -20.93 10.75 -21.51
N GLN A 62 -20.76 10.95 -22.79
CA GLN A 62 -20.79 9.89 -23.79
C GLN A 62 -19.69 8.85 -23.54
N VAL A 63 -18.45 9.28 -23.37
CA VAL A 63 -17.31 8.39 -23.08
C VAL A 63 -17.55 7.59 -21.82
N THR A 64 -17.95 8.26 -20.73
CA THR A 64 -18.18 7.60 -19.43
C THR A 64 -19.24 6.52 -19.54
N TYR A 65 -20.39 6.79 -20.15
CA TYR A 65 -21.45 5.78 -20.28
C TYR A 65 -21.07 4.60 -21.18
N HIS A 66 -20.33 4.84 -22.27
CA HIS A 66 -19.83 3.76 -23.13
C HIS A 66 -18.86 2.84 -22.38
N LEU A 67 -17.90 3.41 -21.64
CA LEU A 67 -16.93 2.64 -20.87
C LEU A 67 -17.61 1.87 -19.73
N ILE A 68 -18.47 2.53 -18.96
CA ILE A 68 -19.24 1.90 -17.88
C ILE A 68 -20.10 0.74 -18.42
N HIS A 69 -20.77 0.92 -19.55
CA HIS A 69 -21.58 -0.13 -20.17
C HIS A 69 -20.73 -1.36 -20.53
N THR A 70 -19.56 -1.14 -21.15
CA THR A 70 -18.61 -2.20 -21.45
C THR A 70 -18.12 -2.92 -20.19
N MET A 71 -17.71 -2.16 -19.19
CA MET A 71 -17.23 -2.72 -17.92
C MET A 71 -18.31 -3.47 -17.14
N HIS A 72 -19.54 -3.00 -17.20
CA HIS A 72 -20.70 -3.69 -16.62
C HIS A 72 -20.98 -5.00 -17.35
N GLY A 73 -20.95 -4.98 -18.68
CA GLY A 73 -21.15 -6.18 -19.51
C GLY A 73 -20.09 -7.27 -19.31
N THR A 74 -18.85 -6.88 -18.95
CA THR A 74 -17.78 -7.83 -18.60
C THR A 74 -17.84 -8.31 -17.15
N GLY A 75 -18.71 -7.76 -16.32
CA GLY A 75 -18.82 -8.10 -14.90
C GLY A 75 -17.70 -7.54 -14.02
N ILE A 76 -16.83 -6.67 -14.57
CA ILE A 76 -15.73 -6.05 -13.81
C ILE A 76 -16.25 -4.96 -12.84
N ILE A 77 -17.35 -4.30 -13.19
CA ILE A 77 -18.15 -3.47 -12.29
C ILE A 77 -19.61 -3.92 -12.33
N ARG A 78 -20.34 -3.62 -11.28
CA ARG A 78 -21.79 -3.82 -11.21
C ARG A 78 -22.47 -2.61 -10.60
N LYS A 79 -23.77 -2.49 -10.78
CA LYS A 79 -24.59 -1.46 -10.15
C LYS A 79 -25.23 -2.04 -8.89
N ASN A 80 -25.15 -1.32 -7.77
CA ASN A 80 -25.81 -1.71 -6.52
C ASN A 80 -27.21 -1.10 -6.40
N ASP A 81 -27.94 -1.44 -5.34
CA ASP A 81 -29.32 -1.00 -5.09
C ASP A 81 -29.45 0.55 -4.95
N SER A 82 -28.38 1.21 -4.58
CA SER A 82 -28.30 2.69 -4.48
C SER A 82 -27.93 3.36 -5.83
N ASN A 83 -28.00 2.61 -6.93
CA ASN A 83 -27.62 3.09 -8.28
C ASN A 83 -26.17 3.58 -8.40
N ARG A 84 -25.25 3.03 -7.58
CA ARG A 84 -23.82 3.32 -7.64
C ARG A 84 -23.07 2.16 -8.30
N TYR A 85 -22.03 2.47 -9.05
CA TYR A 85 -21.12 1.48 -9.61
C TYR A 85 -20.11 1.06 -8.54
N VAL A 86 -20.03 -0.23 -8.31
CA VAL A 86 -19.12 -0.91 -7.38
C VAL A 86 -18.36 -2.00 -8.14
N LEU A 87 -17.32 -2.56 -7.56
CA LEU A 87 -16.59 -3.68 -8.16
C LEU A 87 -17.53 -4.86 -8.38
N GLY A 88 -17.38 -5.50 -9.53
CA GLY A 88 -18.13 -6.71 -9.91
C GLY A 88 -17.36 -7.99 -9.56
N LEU A 89 -18.03 -9.15 -9.69
CA LEU A 89 -17.44 -10.44 -9.31
C LEU A 89 -16.22 -10.84 -10.14
N ALA A 90 -16.07 -10.36 -11.36
CA ALA A 90 -14.88 -10.61 -12.18
C ALA A 90 -13.57 -10.07 -11.55
N THR A 91 -13.66 -9.09 -10.65
CA THR A 91 -12.48 -8.57 -9.92
C THR A 91 -11.92 -9.58 -8.92
N VAL A 92 -12.72 -10.55 -8.45
CA VAL A 92 -12.23 -11.60 -7.52
C VAL A 92 -11.15 -12.43 -8.20
N SER A 93 -11.38 -12.86 -9.45
CA SER A 93 -10.39 -13.65 -10.19
C SER A 93 -9.08 -12.89 -10.44
N ILE A 94 -9.16 -11.55 -10.63
CA ILE A 94 -7.98 -10.69 -10.76
C ILE A 94 -7.23 -10.63 -9.42
N ALA A 95 -7.94 -10.41 -8.31
CA ALA A 95 -7.35 -10.34 -6.98
C ALA A 95 -6.69 -11.67 -6.56
N GLU A 96 -7.35 -12.80 -6.84
CA GLU A 96 -6.79 -14.14 -6.59
C GLU A 96 -5.57 -14.42 -7.48
N GLY A 97 -5.65 -14.04 -8.76
CA GLY A 97 -4.53 -14.15 -9.70
C GLY A 97 -3.32 -13.35 -9.21
N PHE A 98 -3.53 -12.11 -8.81
CA PHE A 98 -2.51 -11.24 -8.23
C PHE A 98 -1.91 -11.86 -6.95
N SER A 99 -2.74 -12.34 -6.03
CA SER A 99 -2.27 -12.97 -4.79
C SER A 99 -1.41 -14.21 -5.05
N ARG A 100 -1.76 -15.02 -6.06
CA ARG A 100 -0.94 -16.17 -6.48
C ARG A 100 0.39 -15.75 -7.11
N GLN A 101 0.38 -14.71 -7.95
CA GLN A 101 1.57 -14.21 -8.66
C GLN A 101 2.51 -13.44 -7.72
N LEU A 102 1.96 -12.75 -6.73
CA LEU A 102 2.74 -12.06 -5.70
C LEU A 102 3.31 -13.02 -4.65
N ALA A 103 3.11 -14.35 -4.79
CA ALA A 103 3.47 -15.34 -3.78
C ALA A 103 4.77 -14.95 -3.04
N PRO A 104 4.71 -14.66 -1.74
CA PRO A 104 5.89 -14.25 -0.99
C PRO A 104 6.88 -15.40 -0.95
N PRO A 105 8.19 -15.16 -0.84
CA PRO A 105 9.12 -16.21 -0.52
C PRO A 105 8.62 -17.04 0.67
N GLU A 106 8.57 -18.37 0.55
CA GLU A 106 7.98 -19.26 1.57
C GLU A 106 8.55 -19.01 2.97
N HIS A 107 9.84 -18.65 3.05
CA HIS A 107 10.48 -18.31 4.32
C HIS A 107 9.87 -17.08 5.01
N LEU A 108 9.35 -16.08 4.25
CA LEU A 108 8.68 -14.92 4.84
C LEU A 108 7.31 -15.30 5.42
N ALA A 109 6.51 -16.08 4.69
CA ALA A 109 5.23 -16.55 5.18
C ALA A 109 5.38 -17.39 6.45
N ARG A 110 6.40 -18.22 6.53
CA ARG A 110 6.73 -19.03 7.72
C ARG A 110 7.11 -18.13 8.90
N ARG A 111 7.97 -17.14 8.68
CA ARG A 111 8.37 -16.17 9.72
C ARG A 111 7.18 -15.37 10.25
N VAL A 112 6.27 -14.93 9.38
CA VAL A 112 5.06 -14.22 9.80
C VAL A 112 4.20 -15.09 10.71
N ARG A 113 4.01 -16.38 10.38
CA ARG A 113 3.30 -17.34 11.26
C ARG A 113 4.01 -17.54 12.61
N SER A 114 5.34 -17.61 12.60
CA SER A 114 6.12 -17.73 13.85
C SER A 114 5.97 -16.50 14.75
N ILE A 115 5.88 -15.29 14.16
CA ILE A 115 5.64 -14.07 14.93
C ILE A 115 4.23 -14.09 15.55
N VAL A 116 3.20 -14.49 14.80
CA VAL A 116 1.84 -14.64 15.38
C VAL A 116 1.85 -15.61 16.56
N ALA A 117 2.47 -16.79 16.41
CA ALA A 117 2.58 -17.77 17.48
C ALA A 117 3.31 -17.23 18.74
N ALA A 118 4.36 -16.41 18.55
CA ALA A 118 5.13 -15.85 19.65
C ALA A 118 4.47 -14.63 20.34
N THR A 119 3.67 -13.86 19.60
CA THR A 119 3.13 -12.57 20.07
C THR A 119 1.63 -12.58 20.30
N GLY A 120 0.88 -13.42 19.58
CA GLY A 120 -0.58 -13.40 19.51
C GLY A 120 -1.15 -12.26 18.68
N GLU A 121 -0.29 -11.41 18.08
CA GLU A 121 -0.69 -10.20 17.36
C GLU A 121 -0.68 -10.41 15.84
N THR A 122 -1.43 -9.56 15.12
CA THR A 122 -1.42 -9.53 13.65
C THR A 122 -0.03 -9.20 13.14
N ALA A 123 0.53 -10.08 12.31
CA ALA A 123 1.89 -9.97 11.79
C ALA A 123 1.92 -9.86 10.26
N TYR A 124 2.99 -9.25 9.76
CA TYR A 124 3.19 -9.06 8.33
C TYR A 124 4.67 -9.07 7.95
N ALA A 125 4.94 -9.35 6.68
CA ALA A 125 6.20 -9.08 6.02
C ALA A 125 6.00 -8.06 4.92
N GLY A 126 6.90 -7.12 4.79
CA GLY A 126 6.91 -6.11 3.73
C GLY A 126 8.19 -6.13 2.92
N GLY A 127 8.15 -5.61 1.71
CA GLY A 127 9.31 -5.50 0.83
C GLY A 127 9.04 -4.65 -0.39
N TRP A 128 10.06 -4.50 -1.23
CA TRP A 128 9.98 -3.77 -2.49
C TRP A 128 9.54 -4.71 -3.62
N VAL A 129 8.55 -4.28 -4.41
CA VAL A 129 8.08 -4.93 -5.65
C VAL A 129 7.84 -3.83 -6.69
N ASP A 130 8.53 -3.88 -7.82
CA ASP A 130 8.39 -2.95 -8.94
C ASP A 130 8.43 -1.46 -8.53
N GLY A 131 9.31 -1.12 -7.58
CA GLY A 131 9.45 0.25 -7.07
C GLY A 131 8.41 0.67 -6.03
N GLU A 132 7.53 -0.24 -5.61
CA GLU A 132 6.51 -0.03 -4.59
C GLU A 132 6.82 -0.80 -3.30
N ILE A 133 6.44 -0.23 -2.16
CA ILE A 133 6.52 -0.90 -0.86
C ILE A 133 5.21 -1.64 -0.60
N VAL A 134 5.29 -2.97 -0.55
CA VAL A 134 4.14 -3.87 -0.58
C VAL A 134 4.12 -4.80 0.64
N ALA A 135 2.93 -5.08 1.17
CA ALA A 135 2.71 -6.17 2.12
C ALA A 135 2.78 -7.51 1.38
N LEU A 136 3.81 -8.30 1.63
CA LEU A 136 4.09 -9.57 0.92
C LEU A 136 3.41 -10.76 1.57
N ALA A 137 3.43 -10.83 2.90
CA ALA A 137 2.76 -11.87 3.66
C ALA A 137 2.10 -11.25 4.88
N THR A 138 0.92 -11.73 5.23
CA THR A 138 0.17 -11.26 6.38
C THR A 138 -0.50 -12.43 7.08
N ALA A 139 -0.58 -12.39 8.41
CA ALA A 139 -1.33 -13.35 9.19
C ALA A 139 -2.04 -12.65 10.34
N ARG A 140 -3.30 -13.01 10.54
CA ARG A 140 -4.13 -12.44 11.61
C ARG A 140 -3.66 -12.95 12.97
N GLY A 141 -3.62 -12.07 13.95
CA GLY A 141 -3.38 -12.43 15.35
C GLY A 141 -4.54 -13.23 15.95
N GLU A 142 -4.24 -13.96 17.02
CA GLU A 142 -5.20 -14.80 17.74
C GLU A 142 -5.96 -14.04 18.83
N SER A 143 -5.52 -12.81 19.14
CA SER A 143 -6.16 -11.97 20.16
C SER A 143 -7.60 -11.60 19.75
N PRO A 144 -8.60 -11.74 20.66
CA PRO A 144 -10.00 -11.42 20.36
C PRO A 144 -10.21 -9.97 19.90
N VAL A 145 -9.45 -9.03 20.45
CA VAL A 145 -9.38 -7.64 20.01
C VAL A 145 -8.00 -7.42 19.41
N GLY A 146 -7.91 -7.40 18.10
CA GLY A 146 -6.65 -7.27 17.35
C GLY A 146 -6.74 -6.25 16.24
N ALA A 147 -5.57 -5.88 15.70
CA ALA A 147 -5.50 -5.09 14.49
C ALA A 147 -6.06 -5.87 13.29
N ALA A 148 -6.75 -5.18 12.39
CA ALA A 148 -7.17 -5.76 11.12
C ALA A 148 -5.94 -6.22 10.31
N GLN A 149 -6.08 -7.34 9.63
CA GLN A 149 -5.06 -7.83 8.74
C GLN A 149 -4.94 -6.92 7.51
N VAL A 150 -3.74 -6.43 7.22
CA VAL A 150 -3.47 -5.72 5.99
C VAL A 150 -3.50 -6.73 4.83
N PRO A 151 -4.25 -6.48 3.75
CA PRO A 151 -4.28 -7.39 2.61
C PRO A 151 -2.90 -7.57 1.99
N GLN A 152 -2.60 -8.79 1.54
CA GLN A 152 -1.43 -9.04 0.71
C GLN A 152 -1.51 -8.19 -0.57
N GLY A 153 -0.40 -7.61 -0.98
CA GLY A 153 -0.35 -6.66 -2.09
C GLY A 153 -0.70 -5.21 -1.74
N TYR A 154 -1.10 -4.94 -0.51
CA TYR A 154 -1.38 -3.58 -0.08
C TYR A 154 -0.12 -2.71 -0.18
N SER A 155 -0.23 -1.55 -0.84
CA SER A 155 0.82 -0.54 -0.99
C SER A 155 0.28 0.86 -0.62
N GLY A 156 1.17 1.84 -0.53
CA GLY A 156 0.83 3.24 -0.23
C GLY A 156 1.04 3.62 1.24
N TYR A 157 1.05 4.93 1.48
CA TYR A 157 1.28 5.54 2.80
C TYR A 157 2.53 4.99 3.53
N ALA A 158 3.62 4.73 2.80
CA ALA A 158 4.83 4.16 3.40
C ALA A 158 5.41 5.06 4.50
N HIS A 159 5.27 6.38 4.38
CA HIS A 159 5.70 7.37 5.37
C HIS A 159 4.95 7.28 6.71
N ALA A 160 3.73 6.70 6.71
CA ALA A 160 2.89 6.56 7.91
C ALA A 160 2.90 5.15 8.50
N ARG A 161 3.63 4.20 7.91
CA ARG A 161 3.65 2.80 8.36
C ARG A 161 5.03 2.38 8.83
N ALA A 162 5.12 1.62 9.90
CA ALA A 162 6.40 1.13 10.43
C ALA A 162 7.25 0.41 9.37
N ALA A 163 6.66 -0.55 8.63
CA ALA A 163 7.36 -1.25 7.53
C ALA A 163 7.83 -0.29 6.43
N GLY A 164 6.98 0.68 6.07
CA GLY A 164 7.29 1.65 5.02
C GLY A 164 8.43 2.56 5.41
N LYS A 165 8.36 3.16 6.59
CA LYS A 165 9.44 4.03 7.12
C LYS A 165 10.76 3.26 7.23
N LEU A 166 10.73 2.02 7.71
CA LEU A 166 11.93 1.19 7.82
C LEU A 166 12.56 0.90 6.46
N LEU A 167 11.77 0.47 5.47
CA LEU A 167 12.26 0.20 4.12
C LEU A 167 12.81 1.46 3.45
N LEU A 168 12.17 2.62 3.63
CA LEU A 168 12.65 3.91 3.13
C LEU A 168 13.94 4.35 3.83
N ALA A 169 14.08 4.07 5.13
CA ALA A 169 15.31 4.39 5.87
C ALA A 169 16.51 3.55 5.40
N MET A 170 16.28 2.31 4.95
CA MET A 170 17.31 1.32 4.61
C MET A 170 17.81 1.41 3.16
N VAL A 171 17.07 2.03 2.25
CA VAL A 171 17.53 2.22 0.86
C VAL A 171 18.43 3.45 0.73
N ASP A 172 19.16 3.53 -0.38
CA ASP A 172 19.95 4.71 -0.72
C ASP A 172 19.07 5.96 -0.92
N SER A 173 19.69 7.14 -0.89
CA SER A 173 18.98 8.42 -1.01
C SER A 173 18.26 8.57 -2.34
N ALA A 174 18.85 8.14 -3.45
CA ALA A 174 18.28 8.29 -4.78
C ALA A 174 16.98 7.47 -4.91
N THR A 175 16.99 6.20 -4.46
CA THR A 175 15.81 5.33 -4.45
C THR A 175 14.71 5.91 -3.56
N ARG A 176 15.08 6.40 -2.37
CA ARG A 176 14.13 7.01 -1.42
C ARG A 176 13.50 8.28 -1.98
N GLU A 177 14.31 9.19 -2.53
CA GLU A 177 13.83 10.43 -3.13
C GLU A 177 12.92 10.18 -4.34
N ALA A 178 13.29 9.23 -5.21
CA ALA A 178 12.46 8.83 -6.35
C ALA A 178 11.10 8.25 -5.91
N TYR A 179 11.06 7.52 -4.79
CA TYR A 179 9.81 7.04 -4.21
C TYR A 179 8.96 8.18 -3.65
N LEU A 180 9.55 9.06 -2.81
CA LEU A 180 8.84 10.17 -2.17
C LEU A 180 8.33 11.20 -3.17
N ALA A 181 9.02 11.41 -4.30
CA ALA A 181 8.55 12.27 -5.38
C ALA A 181 7.24 11.79 -6.02
N LYS A 182 6.96 10.49 -5.97
CA LYS A 182 5.73 9.86 -6.52
C LYS A 182 4.62 9.67 -5.46
N HIS A 183 4.96 9.78 -4.18
CA HIS A 183 4.07 9.44 -3.07
C HIS A 183 3.99 10.63 -2.09
N PRO A 184 2.99 11.51 -2.24
CA PRO A 184 2.79 12.62 -1.32
C PRO A 184 2.60 12.13 0.12
N LEU A 185 3.02 12.97 1.07
CA LEU A 185 2.94 12.69 2.51
C LEU A 185 1.53 13.03 3.04
N ASP A 186 0.50 12.40 2.48
CA ASP A 186 -0.89 12.66 2.86
C ASP A 186 -1.16 12.20 4.29
N ALA A 187 -1.83 13.03 5.08
CA ALA A 187 -2.22 12.70 6.43
C ALA A 187 -3.26 11.57 6.47
N ARG A 188 -3.07 10.60 7.35
CA ARG A 188 -4.03 9.55 7.69
C ARG A 188 -4.69 9.79 9.03
N THR A 189 -3.92 10.32 9.96
CA THR A 189 -4.32 10.73 11.31
C THR A 189 -3.69 12.08 11.63
N SER A 190 -4.01 12.63 12.77
CA SER A 190 -3.36 13.84 13.28
C SER A 190 -1.88 13.63 13.66
N ARG A 191 -1.41 12.38 13.70
CA ARG A 191 -0.03 11.99 14.06
C ARG A 191 0.82 11.64 12.85
N THR A 192 0.23 11.58 11.64
CA THR A 192 0.98 11.27 10.42
C THR A 192 2.07 12.33 10.19
N ILE A 193 3.30 11.90 9.96
CA ILE A 193 4.39 12.79 9.54
C ILE A 193 4.11 13.24 8.11
N THR A 194 3.85 14.54 7.93
CA THR A 194 3.55 15.15 6.64
C THR A 194 4.63 16.13 6.17
N ASP A 195 5.58 16.43 7.02
CA ASP A 195 6.75 17.25 6.72
C ASP A 195 7.95 16.38 6.32
N LEU A 196 8.63 16.77 5.23
CA LEU A 196 9.73 15.99 4.67
C LEU A 196 10.98 15.99 5.57
N ASP A 197 11.25 17.09 6.26
CA ASP A 197 12.42 17.19 7.10
C ASP A 197 12.20 16.45 8.43
N GLU A 198 11.00 16.47 8.96
CA GLU A 198 10.60 15.60 10.08
C GLU A 198 10.73 14.12 9.70
N LEU A 199 10.30 13.74 8.49
CA LEU A 199 10.43 12.37 8.00
C LEU A 199 11.89 11.95 7.80
N LYS A 200 12.79 12.85 7.36
CA LYS A 200 14.23 12.59 7.28
C LYS A 200 14.82 12.33 8.67
N ASN A 201 14.46 13.14 9.67
CA ASN A 201 14.90 12.92 11.05
C ASN A 201 14.41 11.58 11.59
N GLU A 202 13.19 11.18 11.27
CA GLU A 202 12.66 9.84 11.59
C GLU A 202 13.49 8.73 10.95
N PHE A 203 13.92 8.87 9.70
CA PHE A 203 14.80 7.88 9.05
C PHE A 203 16.17 7.76 9.74
N GLU A 204 16.76 8.86 10.21
CA GLU A 204 18.01 8.81 10.98
C GLU A 204 17.81 8.06 12.31
N ARG A 205 16.71 8.35 13.01
CA ARG A 205 16.34 7.63 14.23
C ARG A 205 16.17 6.14 13.98
N ILE A 206 15.46 5.76 12.93
CA ILE A 206 15.25 4.36 12.52
C ILE A 206 16.58 3.67 12.23
N ARG A 207 17.50 4.32 11.51
CA ARG A 207 18.84 3.76 11.22
C ARG A 207 19.66 3.55 12.49
N SER A 208 19.58 4.47 13.43
CA SER A 208 20.33 4.42 14.69
C SER A 208 19.81 3.31 15.63
N GLN A 209 18.49 3.13 15.72
CA GLN A 209 17.89 2.14 16.64
C GLN A 209 17.68 0.76 16.03
N GLY A 210 17.69 0.63 14.68
CA GLY A 210 17.57 -0.63 13.96
C GLY A 210 16.13 -1.18 13.82
N TYR A 211 15.11 -0.42 14.19
CA TYR A 211 13.69 -0.76 14.02
C TYR A 211 12.85 0.49 13.78
N SER A 212 11.61 0.33 13.35
CA SER A 212 10.66 1.43 13.15
C SER A 212 9.37 1.19 13.89
N ILE A 213 8.77 2.26 14.38
CA ILE A 213 7.45 2.27 15.01
C ILE A 213 6.53 3.22 14.24
N ASP A 214 5.29 2.81 14.03
CA ASP A 214 4.17 3.66 13.66
C ASP A 214 3.40 4.00 14.93
N HIS A 215 3.46 5.24 15.36
CA HIS A 215 2.83 5.77 16.57
C HIS A 215 1.41 6.29 16.28
N GLU A 216 0.50 5.44 15.81
CA GLU A 216 -0.86 5.83 15.38
C GLU A 216 -0.84 6.76 14.13
N GLU A 217 0.23 6.72 13.34
CA GLU A 217 0.40 7.56 12.15
C GLU A 217 -0.49 7.08 10.99
N PHE A 218 -0.70 5.77 10.87
CA PHE A 218 -1.53 5.17 9.83
C PHE A 218 -2.99 4.98 10.28
N HIS A 219 -3.21 4.59 11.53
CA HIS A 219 -4.54 4.36 12.08
C HIS A 219 -4.58 4.66 13.58
N GLU A 220 -5.53 5.50 14.03
CA GLU A 220 -5.72 5.81 15.43
C GLU A 220 -6.03 4.55 16.26
N GLY A 221 -5.47 4.46 17.46
CA GLY A 221 -5.62 3.32 18.37
C GLY A 221 -4.74 2.10 18.04
N LEU A 222 -3.98 2.14 16.93
CA LEU A 222 -3.02 1.09 16.54
C LEU A 222 -1.59 1.61 16.55
N GLN A 223 -0.67 0.78 17.02
CA GLN A 223 0.77 0.97 16.86
C GLN A 223 1.36 -0.23 16.14
N CYS A 224 2.33 0.04 15.26
CA CYS A 224 3.02 -1.03 14.52
C CYS A 224 4.51 -0.97 14.81
N LEU A 225 5.13 -2.14 14.88
CA LEU A 225 6.58 -2.29 15.01
C LEU A 225 7.11 -3.09 13.83
N ALA A 226 8.23 -2.67 13.26
CA ALA A 226 8.89 -3.38 12.18
C ALA A 226 10.40 -3.47 12.42
N VAL A 227 10.97 -4.62 12.08
CA VAL A 227 12.42 -4.92 12.10
C VAL A 227 12.89 -5.40 10.74
N PRO A 228 14.17 -5.18 10.35
CA PRO A 228 14.71 -5.72 9.11
C PRO A 228 14.90 -7.23 9.19
N VAL A 229 14.80 -7.92 8.06
CA VAL A 229 15.17 -9.32 7.94
C VAL A 229 16.67 -9.42 7.68
N GLU A 230 17.41 -10.07 8.56
CA GLU A 230 18.86 -10.25 8.41
C GLU A 230 19.23 -11.15 7.21
N GLY A 231 20.38 -10.89 6.61
CA GLY A 231 20.92 -11.71 5.52
C GLY A 231 20.29 -11.49 4.14
N LEU A 232 19.27 -10.66 4.02
CA LEU A 232 18.58 -10.39 2.75
C LEU A 232 18.78 -8.96 2.21
N GLY A 233 19.86 -8.30 2.61
CA GLY A 233 20.28 -7.00 2.06
C GLY A 233 19.28 -5.85 2.29
N GLY A 234 18.52 -5.88 3.38
CA GLY A 234 17.55 -4.84 3.71
C GLY A 234 16.32 -4.79 2.80
N ARG A 235 16.09 -5.83 1.99
CA ARG A 235 14.96 -5.86 1.04
C ARG A 235 13.63 -6.17 1.68
N PHE A 236 13.63 -6.78 2.87
CA PHE A 236 12.43 -7.25 3.55
C PHE A 236 12.42 -6.83 5.02
N VAL A 237 11.23 -6.64 5.51
CA VAL A 237 10.95 -6.33 6.91
C VAL A 237 9.87 -7.26 7.46
N LEU A 238 9.92 -7.52 8.76
CA LEU A 238 8.87 -8.20 9.51
C LEU A 238 8.26 -7.22 10.50
N GLY A 239 6.97 -7.30 10.73
CA GLY A 239 6.31 -6.40 11.67
C GLY A 239 5.03 -6.97 12.24
N ILE A 240 4.52 -6.26 13.24
CA ILE A 240 3.24 -6.49 13.90
C ILE A 240 2.42 -5.22 13.94
N SER A 241 1.09 -5.40 13.99
CA SER A 241 0.13 -4.34 14.26
C SER A 241 -0.61 -4.69 15.55
N VAL A 242 -0.64 -3.78 16.51
CA VAL A 242 -1.09 -4.02 17.87
C VAL A 242 -1.96 -2.85 18.36
N PRO A 243 -3.07 -3.09 19.07
CA PRO A 243 -3.76 -2.03 19.80
C PRO A 243 -2.82 -1.31 20.77
N LYS A 244 -2.87 0.02 20.79
CA LYS A 244 -1.96 0.90 21.51
C LYS A 244 -1.70 0.48 22.96
N GLN A 245 -2.74 0.21 23.73
CA GLN A 245 -2.61 -0.12 25.16
C GLN A 245 -1.79 -1.40 25.38
N ARG A 246 -1.94 -2.41 24.49
CA ARG A 246 -1.12 -3.64 24.56
C ARG A 246 0.30 -3.42 24.09
N PHE A 247 0.49 -2.56 23.10
CA PHE A 247 1.80 -2.24 22.57
C PHE A 247 2.69 -1.63 23.65
N GLU A 248 2.20 -0.61 24.34
CA GLU A 248 2.95 0.11 25.39
C GLU A 248 3.43 -0.80 26.52
N VAL A 249 2.58 -1.76 26.94
CA VAL A 249 2.89 -2.69 28.03
C VAL A 249 3.87 -3.80 27.60
N ASN A 250 3.85 -4.19 26.31
CA ASN A 250 4.58 -5.38 25.85
C ASN A 250 5.69 -5.07 24.83
N PHE A 251 6.09 -3.83 24.69
CA PHE A 251 7.04 -3.40 23.65
C PHE A 251 8.32 -4.25 23.60
N GLU A 252 9.01 -4.43 24.73
CA GLU A 252 10.26 -5.20 24.78
C GLU A 252 10.05 -6.66 24.38
N ARG A 253 8.94 -7.26 24.80
CA ARG A 253 8.57 -8.62 24.40
C ARG A 253 8.35 -8.73 22.89
N TYR A 254 7.64 -7.77 22.31
CA TYR A 254 7.38 -7.74 20.87
C TYR A 254 8.65 -7.52 20.06
N LEU A 255 9.48 -6.57 20.47
CA LEU A 255 10.76 -6.31 19.81
C LEU A 255 11.67 -7.54 19.86
N GLY A 256 11.80 -8.18 21.03
CA GLY A 256 12.58 -9.41 21.20
C GLY A 256 12.06 -10.55 20.32
N ALA A 257 10.76 -10.75 20.25
CA ALA A 257 10.15 -11.78 19.39
C ALA A 257 10.43 -11.53 17.90
N LEU A 258 10.26 -10.29 17.43
CA LEU A 258 10.54 -9.92 16.05
C LEU A 258 12.02 -10.11 15.68
N LEU A 259 12.94 -9.62 16.52
CA LEU A 259 14.38 -9.73 16.30
C LEU A 259 14.83 -11.20 16.26
N ASN A 260 14.29 -12.06 17.14
CA ASN A 260 14.60 -13.49 17.14
C ASN A 260 14.17 -14.17 15.83
N VAL A 261 12.96 -13.88 15.35
CA VAL A 261 12.47 -14.46 14.08
C VAL A 261 13.21 -13.87 12.88
N ALA A 262 13.61 -12.60 12.93
CA ALA A 262 14.34 -11.93 11.85
C ALA A 262 15.74 -12.54 11.62
N LYS A 263 16.39 -13.06 12.67
CA LYS A 263 17.73 -13.68 12.65
C LYS A 263 17.75 -15.15 12.19
N ILE A 264 16.63 -15.86 12.27
CA ILE A 264 16.59 -17.27 11.92
C ILE A 264 16.88 -17.43 10.43
N ASN A 265 18.07 -17.89 10.09
CA ASN A 265 18.42 -18.36 8.76
C ASN A 265 17.57 -19.60 8.47
N GLY A 266 16.75 -19.51 7.43
CA GLY A 266 15.86 -20.60 7.00
C GLY A 266 16.60 -21.75 6.36
#